data_4ab258bc82d162fb77aa0165cc3d9b80
#
_entry.id   4ab258bc82d162fb77aa0165cc3d9b80
#
_cell.length_a   1.000
_cell.length_b   1.000
_cell.length_c   1.000
_cell.angle_alpha   90.00
_cell.angle_beta   90.00
_cell.angle_gamma   90.00
#
_symmetry.space_group_name_H-M   'P 1'
#
loop_
_entity.id
_entity.type
_entity.pdbx_description
1 polymer ?
#
loop_
_entity_poly.entity_id
_entity_poly.type
_entity_poly.pdbx_seq_one_letter_code
_entity_poly.pdbx_strand_id
1 'polypeptide(L)'
;MVVRDSIIRRSTDAESNTAIDVDTVAVNSLLIQGPVNNDFSDVEWMEVTDKIEMLKDIKVFVVNGPHASLAFLGYYKGLKTIPEAENDSEISEIVGEIVKELTAAIMKEYPITEKELHNLTYFAPAKGILSDSIYRVAYDPIRKLSKGDRLTGSAELCLKHGIKYDAIA
;
A
#
# COMPACT_ATOMS: atom_id res chain seq x y z
N MET A 1 -20.80 6.33 -21.64
CA MET A 1 -19.60 5.63 -21.12
C MET A 1 -19.64 5.75 -19.61
N VAL A 2 -19.65 4.66 -18.87
CA VAL A 2 -19.59 4.68 -17.39
C VAL A 2 -18.15 4.34 -17.02
N VAL A 3 -17.45 5.25 -16.33
CA VAL A 3 -16.13 5.00 -15.78
C VAL A 3 -16.32 4.39 -14.39
N ARG A 4 -15.66 3.27 -14.12
CA ARG A 4 -15.68 2.57 -12.84
C ARG A 4 -14.33 2.70 -12.16
N ASP A 5 -14.38 2.84 -10.84
CA ASP A 5 -13.17 2.78 -10.04
C ASP A 5 -12.65 1.35 -9.91
N SER A 6 -11.34 1.18 -9.81
CA SER A 6 -10.72 -0.13 -9.76
C SER A 6 -9.40 -0.14 -9.00
N ILE A 7 -9.04 -1.29 -8.45
CA ILE A 7 -7.75 -1.54 -7.82
C ILE A 7 -7.10 -2.76 -8.46
N ILE A 8 -5.85 -2.62 -8.87
CA ILE A 8 -5.01 -3.75 -9.26
C ILE A 8 -4.11 -4.10 -8.07
N ARG A 9 -4.22 -5.34 -7.61
CA ARG A 9 -3.28 -5.90 -6.64
C ARG A 9 -2.13 -6.56 -7.39
N ARG A 10 -1.08 -5.80 -7.61
CA ARG A 10 0.09 -6.27 -8.35
C ARG A 10 1.36 -5.67 -7.79
N SER A 11 2.39 -6.49 -7.61
CA SER A 11 3.76 -6.06 -7.41
C SER A 11 4.57 -6.39 -8.67
N THR A 12 5.39 -5.45 -9.10
CA THR A 12 6.22 -5.60 -10.30
C THR A 12 7.67 -5.38 -9.87
N ASP A 13 8.54 -6.31 -10.19
CA ASP A 13 9.97 -6.10 -10.09
C ASP A 13 10.45 -5.34 -11.33
N ALA A 14 11.15 -4.23 -11.13
CA ALA A 14 11.40 -3.25 -12.19
C ALA A 14 12.72 -3.45 -12.93
N GLU A 15 13.53 -4.42 -12.53
CA GLU A 15 14.82 -4.64 -13.16
C GLU A 15 14.76 -5.80 -14.15
N SER A 16 14.06 -5.60 -15.27
CA SER A 16 14.25 -6.44 -16.45
C SER A 16 15.29 -5.85 -17.39
N ASN A 17 16.08 -6.70 -18.03
CA ASN A 17 17.08 -6.30 -19.01
C ASN A 17 16.48 -5.74 -20.31
N THR A 18 15.16 -5.74 -20.42
CA THR A 18 14.43 -5.23 -21.59
C THR A 18 13.25 -4.37 -21.14
N ALA A 19 12.86 -3.37 -21.92
CA ALA A 19 11.70 -2.52 -21.63
C ALA A 19 10.34 -3.25 -21.75
N ILE A 20 10.34 -4.51 -22.14
CA ILE A 20 9.15 -5.31 -22.47
C ILE A 20 8.94 -6.43 -21.46
N ASP A 21 10.01 -6.97 -20.87
CA ASP A 21 9.94 -8.04 -19.88
C ASP A 21 9.69 -7.44 -18.51
N VAL A 22 8.60 -7.82 -17.89
CA VAL A 22 8.21 -7.36 -16.55
C VAL A 22 7.96 -8.60 -15.70
N ASP A 23 8.87 -8.87 -14.76
CA ASP A 23 8.63 -9.87 -13.74
C ASP A 23 7.61 -9.35 -12.73
N THR A 24 6.49 -10.05 -12.62
CA THR A 24 5.43 -9.66 -11.69
C THR A 24 5.13 -10.77 -10.72
N VAL A 25 5.09 -10.42 -9.44
CA VAL A 25 4.45 -11.29 -8.48
C VAL A 25 2.95 -11.13 -8.63
N ALA A 26 2.33 -12.15 -9.17
CA ALA A 26 0.92 -12.14 -9.42
C ALA A 26 0.13 -12.35 -8.12
N VAL A 27 -0.39 -11.26 -7.56
CA VAL A 27 -1.70 -11.34 -6.91
C VAL A 27 -2.69 -10.98 -8.00
N ASN A 28 -3.19 -11.97 -8.71
CA ASN A 28 -4.03 -11.79 -9.88
C ASN A 28 -5.45 -11.40 -9.47
N SER A 29 -5.66 -10.19 -8.99
CA SER A 29 -7.02 -9.70 -8.81
C SER A 29 -7.16 -8.27 -9.27
N LEU A 30 -8.14 -8.06 -10.13
CA LEU A 30 -8.68 -6.78 -10.49
C LEU A 30 -10.00 -6.60 -9.73
N LEU A 31 -10.04 -5.64 -8.82
CA LEU A 31 -11.25 -5.25 -8.11
C LEU A 31 -11.93 -4.11 -8.87
N ILE A 32 -13.22 -4.25 -9.15
CA ILE A 32 -14.01 -3.25 -9.89
C ILE A 32 -15.18 -2.80 -9.01
N GLN A 33 -15.42 -1.49 -8.99
CA GLN A 33 -16.57 -0.92 -8.30
C GLN A 33 -17.88 -1.40 -8.95
N GLY A 34 -18.73 -2.06 -8.16
CA GLY A 34 -20.10 -2.39 -8.55
C GLY A 34 -21.07 -1.21 -8.46
N PRO A 35 -22.31 -1.41 -8.94
CA PRO A 35 -22.78 -2.54 -9.72
C PRO A 35 -22.26 -2.52 -11.17
N VAL A 36 -22.08 -3.68 -11.77
CA VAL A 36 -21.76 -3.84 -13.19
C VAL A 36 -22.91 -4.53 -13.91
N ASN A 37 -23.12 -4.21 -15.19
CA ASN A 37 -24.24 -4.72 -15.96
C ASN A 37 -23.96 -6.11 -16.57
N ASN A 38 -22.67 -6.47 -16.70
CA ASN A 38 -22.25 -7.74 -17.29
C ASN A 38 -21.93 -8.74 -16.19
N ASP A 39 -22.17 -10.01 -16.47
CA ASP A 39 -21.68 -11.11 -15.64
C ASP A 39 -20.18 -11.36 -15.95
N PHE A 40 -19.36 -11.36 -14.93
CA PHE A 40 -17.92 -11.64 -15.00
C PHE A 40 -17.55 -12.82 -14.10
N SER A 41 -18.50 -13.66 -13.72
CA SER A 41 -18.29 -14.79 -12.82
C SER A 41 -17.34 -15.88 -13.39
N ASP A 42 -17.14 -15.87 -14.69
CA ASP A 42 -16.19 -16.72 -15.42
C ASP A 42 -14.76 -16.18 -15.46
N VAL A 43 -14.52 -14.97 -14.92
CA VAL A 43 -13.21 -14.34 -14.90
C VAL A 43 -12.62 -14.43 -13.49
N GLU A 44 -11.88 -15.49 -13.22
CA GLU A 44 -11.35 -15.86 -11.89
C GLU A 44 -10.50 -14.74 -11.22
N TRP A 45 -9.86 -13.90 -12.02
CA TRP A 45 -9.01 -12.81 -11.52
C TRP A 45 -9.74 -11.46 -11.35
N MET A 46 -11.06 -11.43 -11.60
CA MET A 46 -11.88 -10.23 -11.46
C MET A 46 -12.87 -10.38 -10.29
N GLU A 47 -12.94 -9.38 -9.46
CA GLU A 47 -13.89 -9.30 -8.36
C GLU A 47 -14.67 -7.99 -8.43
N VAL A 48 -16.00 -8.06 -8.41
CA VAL A 48 -16.87 -6.89 -8.33
C VAL A 48 -17.22 -6.66 -6.86
N THR A 49 -16.95 -5.45 -6.37
CA THR A 49 -17.15 -5.10 -4.97
C THR A 49 -17.79 -3.71 -4.83
N ASP A 50 -18.57 -3.50 -3.79
CA ASP A 50 -19.09 -2.19 -3.37
C ASP A 50 -18.14 -1.45 -2.41
N LYS A 51 -17.04 -2.10 -1.99
CA LYS A 51 -16.10 -1.61 -0.97
C LYS A 51 -14.81 -1.03 -1.56
N ILE A 52 -14.83 -0.60 -2.82
CA ILE A 52 -13.61 -0.21 -3.54
C ILE A 52 -12.90 0.97 -2.88
N GLU A 53 -13.64 1.95 -2.35
CA GLU A 53 -13.08 3.11 -1.65
C GLU A 53 -12.30 2.67 -0.41
N MET A 54 -12.92 1.87 0.45
CA MET A 54 -12.26 1.31 1.62
C MET A 54 -10.98 0.53 1.25
N LEU A 55 -11.06 -0.32 0.23
CA LEU A 55 -9.92 -1.13 -0.21
C LEU A 55 -8.79 -0.29 -0.81
N LYS A 56 -9.12 0.82 -1.48
CA LYS A 56 -8.14 1.80 -1.98
C LYS A 56 -7.43 2.49 -0.83
N ASP A 57 -8.18 2.98 0.14
CA ASP A 57 -7.61 3.66 1.30
C ASP A 57 -6.73 2.72 2.13
N ILE A 58 -7.17 1.49 2.36
CA ILE A 58 -6.34 0.47 3.02
C ILE A 58 -5.03 0.26 2.25
N LYS A 59 -5.11 0.09 0.91
CA LYS A 59 -3.91 -0.09 0.09
C LYS A 59 -3.00 1.13 0.12
N VAL A 60 -3.56 2.32 -0.01
CA VAL A 60 -2.76 3.57 -0.09
C VAL A 60 -2.15 3.92 1.25
N PHE A 61 -2.93 3.86 2.33
CA PHE A 61 -2.49 4.34 3.63
C PHE A 61 -1.80 3.26 4.46
N VAL A 62 -2.40 2.07 4.58
CA VAL A 62 -1.87 1.03 5.48
C VAL A 62 -0.79 0.17 4.82
N VAL A 63 -0.77 0.03 3.50
CA VAL A 63 0.25 -0.73 2.79
C VAL A 63 1.33 0.18 2.21
N ASN A 64 0.94 1.14 1.35
CA ASN A 64 1.90 1.97 0.64
C ASN A 64 2.49 3.10 1.50
N GLY A 65 1.80 3.56 2.54
CA GLY A 65 2.29 4.56 3.48
C GLY A 65 3.53 4.08 4.24
N PRO A 66 3.40 3.01 5.05
CA PRO A 66 4.54 2.43 5.76
C PRO A 66 5.70 2.01 4.83
N HIS A 67 5.38 1.46 3.66
CA HIS A 67 6.40 1.08 2.68
C HIS A 67 7.17 2.30 2.14
N ALA A 68 6.49 3.43 1.92
CA ALA A 68 7.16 4.68 1.54
C ALA A 68 7.99 5.25 2.70
N SER A 69 7.51 5.15 3.94
CA SER A 69 8.25 5.57 5.14
C SER A 69 9.54 4.77 5.32
N LEU A 70 9.48 3.44 5.16
CA LEU A 70 10.68 2.57 5.12
C LEU A 70 11.70 3.08 4.09
N ALA A 71 11.22 3.40 2.88
CA ALA A 71 12.10 3.85 1.81
C ALA A 71 12.72 5.23 2.09
N PHE A 72 11.97 6.19 2.62
CA PHE A 72 12.51 7.52 2.91
C PHE A 72 13.48 7.51 4.08
N LEU A 73 13.15 6.80 5.16
CA LEU A 73 14.04 6.64 6.31
C LEU A 73 15.31 5.84 5.92
N GLY A 74 15.14 4.78 5.15
CA GLY A 74 16.26 4.00 4.62
C GLY A 74 17.15 4.83 3.68
N TYR A 75 16.56 5.66 2.81
CA TYR A 75 17.30 6.57 1.95
C TYR A 75 18.12 7.58 2.79
N TYR A 76 17.51 8.17 3.81
CA TYR A 76 18.18 9.09 4.73
C TYR A 76 19.39 8.44 5.42
N LYS A 77 19.28 7.16 5.80
CA LYS A 77 20.39 6.38 6.39
C LYS A 77 21.37 5.82 5.35
N GLY A 78 21.16 6.03 4.05
CA GLY A 78 22.04 5.54 2.99
C GLY A 78 21.92 4.05 2.69
N LEU A 79 20.85 3.38 3.17
CA LEU A 79 20.56 1.98 2.89
C LEU A 79 20.17 1.80 1.42
N LYS A 80 20.22 0.58 0.91
CA LYS A 80 20.01 0.29 -0.52
C LYS A 80 18.71 -0.45 -0.80
N THR A 81 18.27 -1.28 0.12
CA THR A 81 17.12 -2.17 -0.07
C THR A 81 16.09 -2.00 1.05
N ILE A 82 14.83 -2.31 0.75
CA ILE A 82 13.76 -2.31 1.75
C ILE A 82 14.04 -3.30 2.88
N PRO A 83 14.50 -4.55 2.63
CA PRO A 83 14.88 -5.44 3.71
C PRO A 83 15.97 -4.90 4.64
N GLU A 84 16.93 -4.11 4.15
CA GLU A 84 17.91 -3.45 5.02
C GLU A 84 17.22 -2.44 5.94
N ALA A 85 16.25 -1.67 5.42
CA ALA A 85 15.48 -0.71 6.22
C ALA A 85 14.56 -1.42 7.24
N GLU A 86 13.93 -2.53 6.87
CA GLU A 86 13.11 -3.35 7.77
C GLU A 86 13.93 -3.95 8.93
N ASN A 87 15.19 -4.29 8.70
CA ASN A 87 16.10 -4.84 9.71
C ASN A 87 16.78 -3.75 10.55
N ASP A 88 16.68 -2.47 10.21
CA ASP A 88 17.16 -1.38 11.05
C ASP A 88 16.17 -1.15 12.21
N SER A 89 16.65 -1.29 13.45
CA SER A 89 15.77 -1.26 14.63
C SER A 89 15.05 0.05 14.84
N GLU A 90 15.72 1.19 14.55
CA GLU A 90 15.12 2.52 14.69
C GLU A 90 14.04 2.75 13.64
N ILE A 91 14.31 2.39 12.38
CA ILE A 91 13.33 2.51 11.29
C ILE A 91 12.14 1.57 11.56
N SER A 92 12.39 0.35 11.98
CA SER A 92 11.35 -0.64 12.29
C SER A 92 10.44 -0.17 13.42
N GLU A 93 10.99 0.46 14.45
CA GLU A 93 10.21 1.04 15.55
C GLU A 93 9.32 2.19 15.06
N ILE A 94 9.86 3.16 14.32
CA ILE A 94 9.09 4.28 13.76
C ILE A 94 7.97 3.78 12.86
N VAL A 95 8.27 2.88 11.93
CA VAL A 95 7.28 2.33 10.99
C VAL A 95 6.23 1.49 11.72
N GLY A 96 6.61 0.79 12.77
CA GLY A 96 5.67 0.09 13.64
C GLY A 96 4.65 1.02 14.30
N GLU A 97 5.07 2.19 14.76
CA GLU A 97 4.14 3.20 15.29
C GLU A 97 3.25 3.79 14.19
N ILE A 98 3.79 4.10 13.02
CA ILE A 98 3.01 4.54 11.85
C ILE A 98 1.89 3.52 11.54
N VAL A 99 2.20 2.23 11.51
CA VAL A 99 1.19 1.18 11.25
C VAL A 99 0.10 1.17 12.31
N LYS A 100 0.45 1.36 13.60
CA LYS A 100 -0.54 1.45 14.68
C LYS A 100 -1.46 2.65 14.53
N GLU A 101 -0.89 3.83 14.24
CA GLU A 101 -1.66 5.07 14.01
C GLU A 101 -2.65 4.88 12.85
N LEU A 102 -2.19 4.33 11.73
CA LEU A 102 -3.01 4.11 10.55
C LEU A 102 -4.07 3.02 10.73
N THR A 103 -3.73 1.93 11.42
CA THR A 103 -4.69 0.87 11.77
C THR A 103 -5.84 1.45 12.59
N ALA A 104 -5.53 2.27 13.62
CA ALA A 104 -6.54 2.92 14.43
C ALA A 104 -7.41 3.89 13.63
N ALA A 105 -6.82 4.64 12.70
CA ALA A 105 -7.55 5.60 11.87
C ALA A 105 -8.49 4.89 10.85
N ILE A 106 -8.02 3.86 10.17
CA ILE A 106 -8.81 3.07 9.22
C ILE A 106 -9.98 2.36 9.91
N MET A 107 -9.77 1.81 11.10
CA MET A 107 -10.83 1.15 11.87
C MET A 107 -11.89 2.14 12.39
N LYS A 108 -11.58 3.42 12.46
CA LYS A 108 -12.57 4.48 12.73
C LYS A 108 -13.28 4.98 11.47
N GLU A 109 -12.61 4.96 10.34
CA GLU A 109 -13.20 5.38 9.06
C GLU A 109 -14.15 4.32 8.51
N TYR A 110 -13.80 3.04 8.64
CA TYR A 110 -14.52 1.93 8.02
C TYR A 110 -14.94 0.86 9.06
N PRO A 111 -16.07 0.20 8.83
CA PRO A 111 -16.53 -0.91 9.69
C PRO A 111 -15.70 -2.19 9.42
N ILE A 112 -14.44 -2.17 9.80
CA ILE A 112 -13.50 -3.27 9.62
C ILE A 112 -12.84 -3.62 10.96
N THR A 113 -12.65 -4.90 11.21
CA THR A 113 -11.91 -5.39 12.38
C THR A 113 -10.40 -5.42 12.10
N GLU A 114 -9.60 -5.38 13.15
CA GLU A 114 -8.13 -5.50 13.03
C GLU A 114 -7.72 -6.79 12.32
N LYS A 115 -8.40 -7.90 12.59
CA LYS A 115 -8.15 -9.18 11.93
C LYS A 115 -8.43 -9.13 10.43
N GLU A 116 -9.53 -8.51 10.02
CA GLU A 116 -9.86 -8.35 8.61
C GLU A 116 -8.85 -7.42 7.91
N LEU A 117 -8.49 -6.31 8.57
CA LEU A 117 -7.48 -5.38 8.06
C LEU A 117 -6.13 -6.09 7.88
N HIS A 118 -5.70 -6.87 8.88
CA HIS A 118 -4.49 -7.67 8.78
C HIS A 118 -4.53 -8.64 7.58
N ASN A 119 -5.65 -9.35 7.39
CA ASN A 119 -5.80 -10.27 6.26
C ASN A 119 -5.76 -9.57 4.89
N LEU A 120 -6.21 -8.31 4.82
CA LEU A 120 -6.16 -7.50 3.59
C LEU A 120 -4.77 -6.90 3.31
N THR A 121 -3.97 -6.70 4.34
CA THR A 121 -2.65 -6.04 4.23
C THR A 121 -1.48 -7.00 4.30
N TYR A 122 -1.69 -8.22 4.81
CA TYR A 122 -0.66 -9.23 4.88
C TYR A 122 -0.44 -9.88 3.51
N PHE A 123 0.74 -9.70 2.98
CA PHE A 123 1.20 -10.40 1.78
C PHE A 123 2.28 -11.41 2.21
N ALA A 124 1.99 -12.69 2.03
CA ALA A 124 3.00 -13.72 2.28
C ALA A 124 4.22 -13.43 1.38
N PRO A 125 5.45 -13.44 1.94
CA PRO A 125 6.65 -13.24 1.14
C PRO A 125 6.72 -14.33 0.06
N ALA A 126 6.72 -13.92 -1.20
CA ALA A 126 6.87 -14.86 -2.31
C ALA A 126 8.34 -15.29 -2.40
N LYS A 127 8.56 -16.59 -2.57
CA LYS A 127 9.91 -17.14 -2.72
C LYS A 127 10.52 -16.64 -4.04
N GLY A 128 11.73 -16.07 -3.96
CA GLY A 128 12.51 -15.68 -5.13
C GLY A 128 12.26 -14.27 -5.67
N ILE A 129 11.57 -13.42 -4.91
CA ILE A 129 11.43 -12.01 -5.27
C ILE A 129 12.74 -11.29 -4.99
N LEU A 130 13.21 -10.53 -5.98
CA LEU A 130 14.26 -9.54 -5.79
C LEU A 130 13.76 -8.49 -4.78
N SER A 131 14.63 -8.12 -3.86
CA SER A 131 14.30 -7.12 -2.85
C SER A 131 14.08 -5.75 -3.51
N ASP A 132 12.99 -5.08 -3.16
CA ASP A 132 12.72 -3.72 -3.62
C ASP A 132 13.89 -2.79 -3.24
N SER A 133 14.39 -2.03 -4.23
CA SER A 133 15.38 -1.01 -3.96
C SER A 133 14.74 0.21 -3.31
N ILE A 134 15.42 0.79 -2.32
CA ILE A 134 14.99 2.03 -1.67
C ILE A 134 14.81 3.14 -2.71
N TYR A 135 15.74 3.27 -3.68
CA TYR A 135 15.64 4.27 -4.74
C TYR A 135 14.33 4.17 -5.53
N ARG A 136 13.93 2.95 -5.92
CA ARG A 136 12.68 2.73 -6.66
C ARG A 136 11.45 3.09 -5.80
N VAL A 137 11.43 2.66 -4.55
CA VAL A 137 10.30 2.92 -3.65
C VAL A 137 10.25 4.37 -3.20
N ALA A 138 11.39 5.04 -2.99
CA ALA A 138 11.46 6.46 -2.65
C ALA A 138 11.23 7.41 -3.85
N TYR A 139 11.22 6.87 -5.08
CA TYR A 139 11.04 7.67 -6.29
C TYR A 139 9.75 8.51 -6.24
N ASP A 140 9.82 9.73 -6.82
CA ASP A 140 8.73 10.70 -6.87
C ASP A 140 8.20 11.12 -5.48
N PRO A 141 9.04 11.75 -4.64
CA PRO A 141 8.64 12.16 -3.30
C PRO A 141 7.56 13.26 -3.31
N ILE A 142 7.56 14.13 -4.33
CA ILE A 142 6.56 15.22 -4.44
C ILE A 142 5.15 14.65 -4.52
N ARG A 143 4.93 13.64 -5.37
CA ARG A 143 3.64 12.97 -5.47
C ARG A 143 3.28 12.26 -4.17
N LYS A 144 4.21 11.51 -3.56
CA LYS A 144 3.95 10.74 -2.33
C LYS A 144 3.64 11.61 -1.10
N LEU A 145 4.09 12.87 -1.12
CA LEU A 145 3.81 13.90 -0.11
C LEU A 145 2.66 14.83 -0.52
N SER A 146 2.05 14.62 -1.70
CA SER A 146 0.94 15.46 -2.11
C SER A 146 -0.31 15.18 -1.26
N LYS A 147 -1.21 16.16 -1.22
CA LYS A 147 -2.47 16.07 -0.48
C LYS A 147 -3.25 14.81 -0.88
N GLY A 148 -3.71 14.05 0.11
CA GLY A 148 -4.51 12.84 -0.10
C GLY A 148 -3.71 11.62 -0.57
N ASP A 149 -2.38 11.73 -0.82
CA ASP A 149 -1.53 10.57 -1.09
C ASP A 149 -1.05 9.92 0.22
N ARG A 150 -0.33 8.83 0.11
CA ARG A 150 0.03 7.84 1.14
C ARG A 150 0.65 8.35 2.45
N LEU A 151 1.26 9.52 2.46
CA LEU A 151 1.82 10.11 3.68
C LEU A 151 0.93 11.24 4.19
N THR A 152 0.71 12.28 3.40
CA THR A 152 -0.13 13.41 3.80
C THR A 152 -1.58 12.99 4.01
N GLY A 153 -2.15 12.16 3.12
CA GLY A 153 -3.51 11.62 3.29
C GLY A 153 -3.65 10.74 4.51
N SER A 154 -2.61 9.99 4.87
CA SER A 154 -2.56 9.20 6.10
C SER A 154 -2.62 10.09 7.35
N ALA A 155 -1.84 11.16 7.39
CA ALA A 155 -1.87 12.14 8.47
C ALA A 155 -3.23 12.87 8.54
N GLU A 156 -3.79 13.25 7.38
CA GLU A 156 -5.14 13.84 7.28
C GLU A 156 -6.22 12.91 7.83
N LEU A 157 -6.14 11.60 7.56
CA LEU A 157 -7.06 10.60 8.09
C LEU A 157 -6.94 10.46 9.61
N CYS A 158 -5.73 10.40 10.14
CA CYS A 158 -5.50 10.39 11.59
C CYS A 158 -6.08 11.65 12.26
N LEU A 159 -5.81 12.83 11.69
CA LEU A 159 -6.34 14.10 12.16
C LEU A 159 -7.88 14.13 12.16
N LYS A 160 -8.51 13.66 11.09
CA LYS A 160 -9.97 13.56 10.95
C LYS A 160 -10.61 12.79 12.12
N HIS A 161 -9.94 11.75 12.60
CA HIS A 161 -10.45 10.86 13.65
C HIS A 161 -9.87 11.14 15.05
N GLY A 162 -9.09 12.21 15.21
CA GLY A 162 -8.44 12.54 16.48
C GLY A 162 -7.44 11.46 16.94
N ILE A 163 -6.83 10.75 16.01
CA ILE A 163 -5.74 9.81 16.25
C ILE A 163 -4.43 10.60 16.25
N LYS A 164 -3.53 10.27 17.16
CA LYS A 164 -2.15 10.78 17.11
C LYS A 164 -1.49 10.35 15.79
N TYR A 165 -0.65 11.19 15.26
CA TYR A 165 0.09 10.94 14.01
C TYR A 165 1.54 11.43 14.11
N ASP A 166 2.09 11.40 15.34
CA ASP A 166 3.43 11.87 15.63
C ASP A 166 4.52 11.08 14.90
N ALA A 167 4.25 9.80 14.61
CA ALA A 167 5.20 8.95 13.89
C ALA A 167 5.16 9.18 12.37
N ILE A 168 4.01 9.60 11.81
CA ILE A 168 3.88 9.83 10.37
C ILE A 168 4.22 11.29 9.98
N ALA A 169 4.21 12.22 10.93
CA ALA A 169 4.53 13.63 10.72
C ALA A 169 6.04 13.89 10.66
#